data_3191e44a53469dfd49a75e9bd507d01b
#
_entry.id   3191e44a53469dfd49a75e9bd507d01b
#
_cell.length_a   1.000
_cell.length_b   1.000
_cell.length_c   1.000
_cell.angle_alpha   90.00
_cell.angle_beta   90.00
_cell.angle_gamma   90.00
#
_symmetry.space_group_name_H-M   'P 1'
#
loop_
_entity.id
_entity.type
_entity.pdbx_description
1 polymer ?
#
loop_
_entity_poly.entity_id
_entity_poly.type
_entity_poly.pdbx_seq_one_letter_code
_entity_poly.pdbx_strand_id
1 'polypeptide(L)'
;MASAGIRKTSTGRYKVWWRLDDGTQGAKTFDARGPARDFKNELLAQVAADSWTDPRRGRILFDEWANHWWQLWASSPRRSPKGMETTESHLRCHLRPYFGRRQLRQITPSIVLRWQNDLEGKLSHSGVMACRSILLRILEAARRERLLPTNPVRDVEAPRPRINPDRIFGHERRRTFTPEEFGRFLAVCRPFYCDHFLAQIGTGLRSGELLGLRRRRVFPELRRIEVIEVRYEAGRFGRGFKAEPKSPASVRAVPMADQVREAIVRQLSTFDRPDDLVFTGPGGSNGVRRGARPPLSTGNLRRVYKAAVATAGLTELDLRGPHDLRHTFATWLEDAGIPSRVIDELMGHAGGRRDRGAGGSPMGRVYRETTPAMLARVTAALDDRIGHALAVAAYLLR
;
A
#
# COMPACT_ATOMS: atom_id res chain seq x y z
N MET A 1 5.31 -35.60 32.29
CA MET A 1 5.59 -34.43 33.15
C MET A 1 7.00 -33.94 32.94
N ALA A 2 7.16 -32.62 32.76
CA ALA A 2 8.50 -32.03 32.65
C ALA A 2 9.34 -32.34 33.88
N SER A 3 10.59 -32.72 33.72
CA SER A 3 11.51 -33.05 34.79
C SER A 3 12.82 -32.28 34.62
N ALA A 4 13.37 -31.78 35.73
CA ALA A 4 14.67 -31.12 35.77
C ALA A 4 15.40 -31.44 37.07
N GLY A 5 16.71 -31.64 36.97
CA GLY A 5 17.56 -31.96 38.13
C GLY A 5 18.91 -31.24 38.09
N ILE A 6 19.59 -31.22 39.18
CA ILE A 6 20.96 -30.67 39.32
C ILE A 6 21.90 -31.81 39.72
N ARG A 7 23.04 -31.94 39.03
CA ARG A 7 24.09 -32.88 39.34
C ARG A 7 25.45 -32.17 39.43
N LYS A 8 26.25 -32.47 40.43
CA LYS A 8 27.64 -32.01 40.52
C LYS A 8 28.49 -32.81 39.52
N THR A 9 29.30 -32.16 38.73
CA THR A 9 30.23 -32.80 37.78
C THR A 9 31.52 -33.20 38.48
N SER A 10 32.31 -34.06 37.82
CA SER A 10 33.65 -34.45 38.29
C SER A 10 34.61 -33.26 38.45
N THR A 11 34.37 -32.18 37.69
CA THR A 11 35.14 -30.93 37.76
C THR A 11 34.63 -29.95 38.83
N GLY A 12 33.72 -30.37 39.71
CA GLY A 12 33.19 -29.55 40.80
C GLY A 12 32.08 -28.58 40.42
N ARG A 13 31.74 -28.47 39.14
CA ARG A 13 30.68 -27.61 38.60
C ARG A 13 29.29 -28.23 38.76
N TYR A 14 28.21 -27.45 38.58
CA TYR A 14 26.85 -27.91 38.75
C TYR A 14 26.15 -27.93 37.40
N LYS A 15 25.75 -29.13 36.93
CA LYS A 15 25.02 -29.34 35.67
C LYS A 15 23.54 -29.45 35.96
N VAL A 16 22.75 -28.52 35.44
CA VAL A 16 21.28 -28.60 35.37
C VAL A 16 20.91 -29.36 34.11
N TRP A 17 20.12 -30.39 34.27
CA TRP A 17 19.54 -31.12 33.14
C TRP A 17 18.02 -31.00 33.20
N TRP A 18 17.37 -31.07 32.01
CA TRP A 18 15.91 -31.05 31.88
C TRP A 18 15.45 -31.95 30.78
N ARG A 19 14.21 -32.44 30.89
CA ARG A 19 13.46 -33.17 29.88
C ARG A 19 12.02 -32.70 29.95
N LEU A 20 11.48 -32.20 28.84
CA LEU A 20 10.13 -31.69 28.71
C LEU A 20 9.20 -32.72 28.09
N ASP A 21 7.90 -32.49 28.21
CA ASP A 21 6.86 -33.39 27.72
C ASP A 21 6.85 -33.51 26.18
N ASP A 22 7.32 -32.49 25.48
CA ASP A 22 7.50 -32.48 24.01
C ASP A 22 8.75 -33.24 23.52
N GLY A 23 9.43 -33.95 24.44
CA GLY A 23 10.67 -34.66 24.13
C GLY A 23 11.93 -33.80 24.14
N THR A 24 11.81 -32.48 24.29
CA THR A 24 12.95 -31.57 24.37
C THR A 24 13.78 -31.86 25.60
N GLN A 25 15.09 -32.06 25.44
CA GLN A 25 16.02 -32.27 26.51
C GLN A 25 17.26 -31.39 26.37
N GLY A 26 17.85 -31.03 27.50
CA GLY A 26 19.04 -30.21 27.50
C GLY A 26 19.77 -30.22 28.84
N ALA A 27 20.92 -29.55 28.84
CA ALA A 27 21.69 -29.32 30.05
C ALA A 27 22.47 -28.01 29.96
N LYS A 28 22.66 -27.35 31.10
CA LYS A 28 23.50 -26.17 31.27
C LYS A 28 24.35 -26.30 32.52
N THR A 29 25.62 -25.92 32.44
CA THR A 29 26.57 -26.05 33.58
C THR A 29 26.85 -24.68 34.14
N PHE A 30 26.94 -24.64 35.49
CA PHE A 30 27.17 -23.46 36.31
C PHE A 30 28.36 -23.71 37.26
N ASP A 31 29.06 -22.66 37.63
CA ASP A 31 30.20 -22.75 38.50
C ASP A 31 29.77 -22.85 39.98
N ALA A 32 28.59 -22.40 40.34
CA ALA A 32 28.03 -22.43 41.70
C ALA A 32 26.63 -23.08 41.74
N ARG A 33 26.27 -23.62 42.91
CA ARG A 33 24.96 -24.28 43.13
C ARG A 33 23.80 -23.32 43.17
N GLY A 34 23.98 -22.07 43.65
CA GLY A 34 22.96 -21.05 43.71
C GLY A 34 22.38 -20.73 42.31
N PRO A 35 23.20 -20.22 41.37
CA PRO A 35 22.76 -19.94 40.00
C PRO A 35 22.19 -21.18 39.29
N ALA A 36 22.67 -22.38 39.57
CA ALA A 36 22.12 -23.62 39.03
C ALA A 36 20.69 -23.89 39.52
N ARG A 37 20.44 -23.65 40.80
CA ARG A 37 19.11 -23.80 41.41
C ARG A 37 18.14 -22.75 40.88
N ASP A 38 18.57 -21.51 40.80
CA ASP A 38 17.74 -20.41 40.32
C ASP A 38 17.33 -20.63 38.84
N PHE A 39 18.29 -21.02 38.02
CA PHE A 39 17.98 -21.41 36.61
C PHE A 39 17.01 -22.60 36.52
N LYS A 40 17.17 -23.64 37.38
CA LYS A 40 16.23 -24.76 37.38
C LYS A 40 14.81 -24.31 37.75
N ASN A 41 14.68 -23.48 38.80
CA ASN A 41 13.38 -23.00 39.26
C ASN A 41 12.70 -22.10 38.21
N GLU A 42 13.47 -21.21 37.60
CA GLU A 42 12.97 -20.35 36.50
C GLU A 42 12.51 -21.17 35.31
N LEU A 43 13.31 -22.18 34.90
CA LEU A 43 12.95 -23.10 33.82
C LEU A 43 11.63 -23.79 34.12
N LEU A 44 11.47 -24.37 35.32
CA LEU A 44 10.23 -25.07 35.68
C LEU A 44 9.03 -24.12 35.76
N ALA A 45 9.22 -22.89 36.24
CA ALA A 45 8.18 -21.86 36.27
C ALA A 45 7.77 -21.45 34.86
N GLN A 46 8.73 -21.24 33.94
CA GLN A 46 8.46 -20.91 32.53
C GLN A 46 7.75 -22.07 31.78
N VAL A 47 8.14 -23.33 32.10
CA VAL A 47 7.46 -24.52 31.53
C VAL A 47 6.03 -24.62 32.04
N ALA A 48 5.82 -24.42 33.35
CA ALA A 48 4.46 -24.42 33.90
C ALA A 48 3.57 -23.31 33.35
N ALA A 49 4.14 -22.15 33.01
CA ALA A 49 3.48 -21.02 32.38
C ALA A 49 3.37 -21.18 30.84
N ASP A 50 3.78 -22.29 30.26
CA ASP A 50 3.88 -22.56 28.80
C ASP A 50 4.69 -21.48 28.03
N SER A 51 5.61 -20.80 28.68
CA SER A 51 6.41 -19.69 28.15
C SER A 51 7.87 -20.05 27.88
N TRP A 52 8.31 -21.26 28.23
CA TRP A 52 9.69 -21.68 28.05
C TRP A 52 10.07 -21.86 26.57
N THR A 53 11.21 -21.33 26.20
CA THR A 53 11.78 -21.46 24.85
C THR A 53 13.21 -22.01 24.94
N ASP A 54 13.50 -23.09 24.21
CA ASP A 54 14.86 -23.64 24.15
C ASP A 54 15.82 -22.62 23.47
N PRO A 55 16.84 -22.11 24.18
CA PRO A 55 17.78 -21.15 23.62
C PRO A 55 18.56 -21.66 22.37
N ARG A 56 18.57 -22.98 22.14
CA ARG A 56 19.22 -23.58 20.97
C ARG A 56 18.38 -23.39 19.71
N ARG A 57 17.04 -23.37 19.80
CA ARG A 57 16.14 -23.18 18.66
C ARG A 57 16.29 -21.80 17.99
N GLY A 58 16.69 -20.78 18.75
CA GLY A 58 17.00 -19.45 18.25
C GLY A 58 18.32 -19.32 17.47
N ARG A 59 19.06 -20.40 17.25
CA ARG A 59 20.29 -20.41 16.44
C ARG A 59 20.03 -20.38 14.93
N ILE A 60 18.81 -20.64 14.49
CA ILE A 60 18.42 -20.52 13.07
C ILE A 60 18.72 -19.11 12.56
N LEU A 61 19.22 -19.01 11.34
CA LEU A 61 19.50 -17.72 10.70
C LEU A 61 18.22 -17.00 10.34
N PHE A 62 18.24 -15.68 10.38
CA PHE A 62 17.08 -14.86 9.97
C PHE A 62 16.65 -15.19 8.53
N ASP A 63 17.58 -15.36 7.59
CA ASP A 63 17.24 -15.69 6.19
C ASP A 63 16.53 -17.02 6.04
N GLU A 64 16.94 -18.05 6.78
CA GLU A 64 16.31 -19.37 6.76
C GLU A 64 14.87 -19.26 7.29
N TRP A 65 14.71 -18.59 8.45
CA TRP A 65 13.40 -18.36 9.03
C TRP A 65 12.51 -17.46 8.18
N ALA A 66 13.04 -16.38 7.62
CA ALA A 66 12.30 -15.49 6.75
C ALA A 66 11.83 -16.16 5.46
N ASN A 67 12.60 -17.11 4.91
CA ASN A 67 12.19 -17.95 3.77
C ASN A 67 11.00 -18.84 4.15
N HIS A 68 11.09 -19.54 5.27
CA HIS A 68 10.01 -20.38 5.77
C HIS A 68 8.73 -19.57 6.02
N TRP A 69 8.86 -18.46 6.75
CA TRP A 69 7.75 -17.52 7.00
C TRP A 69 7.14 -16.99 5.69
N TRP A 70 7.99 -16.64 4.71
CA TRP A 70 7.52 -16.12 3.42
C TRP A 70 6.68 -17.13 2.67
N GLN A 71 7.10 -18.40 2.60
CA GLN A 71 6.36 -19.46 1.95
C GLN A 71 4.96 -19.63 2.55
N LEU A 72 4.87 -19.70 3.88
CA LEU A 72 3.59 -19.81 4.59
C LEU A 72 2.74 -18.54 4.44
N TRP A 73 3.34 -17.37 4.54
CA TRP A 73 2.61 -16.11 4.45
C TRP A 73 2.09 -15.85 3.03
N ALA A 74 2.89 -16.12 2.00
CA ALA A 74 2.55 -15.88 0.61
C ALA A 74 1.55 -16.89 0.04
N SER A 75 1.46 -18.12 0.60
CA SER A 75 0.50 -19.15 0.16
C SER A 75 -0.96 -18.80 0.50
N SER A 76 -1.19 -17.83 1.38
CA SER A 76 -2.55 -17.45 1.77
C SER A 76 -3.30 -16.78 0.60
N PRO A 77 -4.49 -17.28 0.20
CA PRO A 77 -5.28 -16.73 -0.90
C PRO A 77 -5.78 -15.29 -0.63
N ARG A 78 -5.72 -14.85 0.63
CA ARG A 78 -6.10 -13.49 1.02
C ARG A 78 -5.01 -12.44 0.70
N ARG A 79 -3.82 -12.88 0.26
CA ARG A 79 -2.72 -11.95 -0.05
C ARG A 79 -2.86 -11.37 -1.43
N SER A 80 -2.87 -10.04 -1.50
CA SER A 80 -2.88 -9.38 -2.81
C SER A 80 -1.50 -9.48 -3.47
N PRO A 81 -1.42 -9.70 -4.80
CA PRO A 81 -0.16 -9.73 -5.54
C PRO A 81 0.70 -8.49 -5.30
N LYS A 82 0.09 -7.30 -5.24
CA LYS A 82 0.81 -6.05 -4.94
C LYS A 82 1.36 -5.99 -3.51
N GLY A 83 0.62 -6.57 -2.55
CA GLY A 83 1.10 -6.72 -1.17
C GLY A 83 2.29 -7.68 -1.07
N MET A 84 2.27 -8.75 -1.86
CA MET A 84 3.39 -9.69 -1.95
C MET A 84 4.62 -9.01 -2.57
N GLU A 85 4.47 -8.32 -3.69
CA GLU A 85 5.55 -7.57 -4.33
C GLU A 85 6.19 -6.56 -3.36
N THR A 86 5.38 -5.79 -2.67
CA THR A 86 5.87 -4.79 -1.70
C THR A 86 6.62 -5.45 -0.54
N THR A 87 6.05 -6.52 0.03
CA THR A 87 6.66 -7.23 1.17
C THR A 87 7.99 -7.88 0.75
N GLU A 88 8.02 -8.53 -0.41
CA GLU A 88 9.24 -9.14 -0.95
C GLU A 88 10.32 -8.09 -1.22
N SER A 89 9.96 -6.97 -1.81
CA SER A 89 10.90 -5.88 -2.08
C SER A 89 11.52 -5.34 -0.78
N HIS A 90 10.72 -5.07 0.24
CA HIS A 90 11.25 -4.62 1.54
C HIS A 90 12.10 -5.69 2.21
N LEU A 91 11.69 -6.95 2.15
CA LEU A 91 12.47 -8.07 2.70
C LEU A 91 13.83 -8.14 2.03
N ARG A 92 13.88 -8.11 0.70
CA ARG A 92 15.10 -8.21 -0.11
C ARG A 92 16.01 -7.00 0.04
N CYS A 93 15.46 -5.78 0.02
CA CYS A 93 16.26 -4.56 -0.02
C CYS A 93 16.68 -4.04 1.37
N HIS A 94 15.89 -4.33 2.42
CA HIS A 94 16.08 -3.65 3.71
C HIS A 94 16.24 -4.58 4.91
N LEU A 95 15.63 -5.78 4.90
CA LEU A 95 15.72 -6.70 6.03
C LEU A 95 16.87 -7.70 5.88
N ARG A 96 16.90 -8.43 4.75
CA ARG A 96 17.94 -9.45 4.51
C ARG A 96 19.36 -8.91 4.52
N PRO A 97 19.68 -7.74 3.94
CA PRO A 97 21.03 -7.21 3.99
C PRO A 97 21.51 -6.92 5.41
N TYR A 98 20.59 -6.62 6.33
CA TYR A 98 20.94 -6.28 7.71
C TYR A 98 20.87 -7.47 8.67
N PHE A 99 19.81 -8.28 8.57
CA PHE A 99 19.54 -9.38 9.52
C PHE A 99 19.91 -10.76 9.00
N GLY A 100 20.02 -10.97 7.68
CA GLY A 100 20.03 -12.28 7.04
C GLY A 100 21.00 -13.29 7.65
N ARG A 101 22.24 -12.86 7.92
CA ARG A 101 23.30 -13.70 8.49
C ARG A 101 23.29 -13.78 10.03
N ARG A 102 22.34 -13.10 10.70
CA ARG A 102 22.23 -13.15 12.15
C ARG A 102 21.35 -14.31 12.58
N GLN A 103 21.73 -14.96 13.67
CA GLN A 103 20.83 -15.90 14.34
C GLN A 103 19.67 -15.11 14.96
N LEU A 104 18.47 -15.67 15.00
CA LEU A 104 17.28 -15.01 15.55
C LEU A 104 17.53 -14.51 16.98
N ARG A 105 18.19 -15.32 17.83
CA ARG A 105 18.55 -14.97 19.22
C ARG A 105 19.52 -13.79 19.35
N GLN A 106 20.22 -13.42 18.29
CA GLN A 106 21.14 -12.28 18.25
C GLN A 106 20.42 -10.97 17.90
N ILE A 107 19.18 -11.04 17.46
CA ILE A 107 18.38 -9.85 17.12
C ILE A 107 17.82 -9.28 18.43
N THR A 108 18.55 -8.36 19.02
CA THR A 108 18.18 -7.67 20.27
C THR A 108 17.45 -6.35 19.98
N PRO A 109 16.74 -5.76 20.95
CA PRO A 109 16.14 -4.42 20.80
C PRO A 109 17.13 -3.36 20.33
N SER A 110 18.35 -3.37 20.84
CA SER A 110 19.42 -2.43 20.44
C SER A 110 19.83 -2.57 18.97
N ILE A 111 19.81 -3.80 18.42
CA ILE A 111 20.10 -4.07 17.02
C ILE A 111 18.94 -3.59 16.14
N VAL A 112 17.70 -3.82 16.58
CA VAL A 112 16.49 -3.32 15.89
C VAL A 112 16.49 -1.80 15.87
N LEU A 113 16.80 -1.13 16.99
CA LEU A 113 16.86 0.33 17.07
C LEU A 113 17.92 0.90 16.10
N ARG A 114 19.14 0.33 16.08
CA ARG A 114 20.19 0.77 15.13
C ARG A 114 19.74 0.64 13.67
N TRP A 115 19.18 -0.51 13.31
CA TRP A 115 18.65 -0.71 11.97
C TRP A 115 17.52 0.28 11.63
N GLN A 116 16.63 0.58 12.56
CA GLN A 116 15.56 1.55 12.37
C GLN A 116 16.13 2.95 12.09
N ASN A 117 17.10 3.39 12.87
CA ASN A 117 17.79 4.68 12.70
C ASN A 117 18.51 4.77 11.33
N ASP A 118 19.18 3.67 10.90
CA ASP A 118 19.82 3.60 9.58
C ASP A 118 18.80 3.72 8.43
N LEU A 119 17.59 3.22 8.62
CA LEU A 119 16.51 3.34 7.62
C LEU A 119 15.90 4.74 7.58
N GLU A 120 15.80 5.45 8.71
CA GLU A 120 15.26 6.81 8.77
C GLU A 120 16.08 7.82 7.95
N GLY A 121 17.37 7.54 7.73
CA GLY A 121 18.24 8.31 6.82
C GLY A 121 18.02 8.00 5.33
N LYS A 122 17.36 6.90 4.98
CA LYS A 122 17.27 6.37 3.61
C LYS A 122 15.85 6.32 3.07
N LEU A 123 14.86 6.21 3.93
CA LEU A 123 13.45 6.00 3.56
C LEU A 123 12.56 7.08 4.16
N SER A 124 11.40 7.27 3.53
CA SER A 124 10.32 8.03 4.14
C SER A 124 9.82 7.34 5.42
N HIS A 125 9.20 8.08 6.33
CA HIS A 125 8.59 7.53 7.54
C HIS A 125 7.67 6.33 7.23
N SER A 126 6.82 6.42 6.21
CA SER A 126 5.95 5.31 5.81
C SER A 126 6.73 4.08 5.33
N GLY A 127 7.87 4.27 4.66
CA GLY A 127 8.76 3.20 4.24
C GLY A 127 9.41 2.49 5.44
N VAL A 128 9.90 3.25 6.42
CA VAL A 128 10.45 2.71 7.67
C VAL A 128 9.38 1.91 8.43
N MET A 129 8.17 2.46 8.56
CA MET A 129 7.05 1.78 9.23
C MET A 129 6.63 0.49 8.50
N ALA A 130 6.68 0.47 7.17
CA ALA A 130 6.42 -0.75 6.40
C ALA A 130 7.47 -1.82 6.66
N CYS A 131 8.75 -1.48 6.62
CA CYS A 131 9.85 -2.40 6.95
C CYS A 131 9.74 -2.93 8.38
N ARG A 132 9.49 -2.04 9.36
CA ARG A 132 9.27 -2.39 10.76
C ARG A 132 8.09 -3.36 10.93
N SER A 133 6.97 -3.11 10.25
CA SER A 133 5.80 -3.99 10.30
C SER A 133 6.08 -5.38 9.74
N ILE A 134 6.92 -5.50 8.73
CA ILE A 134 7.34 -6.79 8.17
C ILE A 134 8.24 -7.53 9.17
N LEU A 135 9.26 -6.87 9.73
CA LEU A 135 10.14 -7.46 10.74
C LEU A 135 9.34 -7.93 11.95
N LEU A 136 8.41 -7.10 12.45
CA LEU A 136 7.52 -7.44 13.56
C LEU A 136 6.76 -8.73 13.29
N ARG A 137 6.20 -8.90 12.09
CA ARG A 137 5.43 -10.11 11.70
C ARG A 137 6.31 -11.35 11.61
N ILE A 138 7.52 -11.21 11.06
CA ILE A 138 8.47 -12.34 10.94
C ILE A 138 8.91 -12.83 12.32
N LEU A 139 9.31 -11.90 13.21
CA LEU A 139 9.76 -12.25 14.54
C LEU A 139 8.61 -12.66 15.49
N GLU A 140 7.39 -12.14 15.26
CA GLU A 140 6.20 -12.63 15.98
C GLU A 140 5.84 -14.07 15.57
N ALA A 141 6.01 -14.44 14.32
CA ALA A 141 5.88 -15.82 13.88
C ALA A 141 6.95 -16.70 14.52
N ALA A 142 8.21 -16.23 14.59
CA ALA A 142 9.29 -16.94 15.28
C ALA A 142 8.98 -17.15 16.77
N ARG A 143 8.39 -16.16 17.45
CA ARG A 143 7.96 -16.26 18.84
C ARG A 143 6.86 -17.32 19.02
N ARG A 144 5.87 -17.34 18.12
CA ARG A 144 4.78 -18.34 18.15
C ARG A 144 5.28 -19.77 17.95
N GLU A 145 6.32 -19.95 17.13
CA GLU A 145 7.00 -21.25 16.92
C GLU A 145 8.04 -21.55 17.99
N ARG A 146 8.07 -20.74 19.08
CA ARG A 146 9.00 -20.91 20.21
C ARG A 146 10.48 -20.94 19.79
N LEU A 147 10.84 -20.16 18.74
CA LEU A 147 12.23 -19.90 18.35
C LEU A 147 12.81 -18.71 19.10
N LEU A 148 11.95 -17.81 19.60
CA LEU A 148 12.29 -16.65 20.41
C LEU A 148 11.35 -16.57 21.62
N PRO A 149 11.84 -16.16 22.81
CA PRO A 149 10.98 -15.94 23.97
C PRO A 149 10.10 -14.70 23.81
N THR A 150 10.66 -13.63 23.25
CA THR A 150 9.98 -12.33 23.03
C THR A 150 10.28 -11.81 21.64
N ASN A 151 9.48 -10.85 21.18
CA ASN A 151 9.73 -10.18 19.92
C ASN A 151 10.42 -8.83 20.17
N PRO A 152 11.73 -8.71 19.87
CA PRO A 152 12.53 -7.52 20.20
C PRO A 152 12.05 -6.23 19.51
N VAL A 153 11.23 -6.32 18.45
CA VAL A 153 10.65 -5.14 17.80
C VAL A 153 9.62 -4.45 18.70
N ARG A 154 8.97 -5.20 19.60
CA ARG A 154 7.97 -4.64 20.53
C ARG A 154 8.59 -3.74 21.60
N ASP A 155 9.84 -4.00 21.95
CA ASP A 155 10.59 -3.28 22.98
C ASP A 155 11.30 -2.03 22.41
N VAL A 156 11.13 -1.75 21.13
CA VAL A 156 11.66 -0.55 20.46
C VAL A 156 10.52 0.38 20.10
N GLU A 157 10.64 1.65 20.48
CA GLU A 157 9.67 2.67 20.11
C GLU A 157 9.59 2.81 18.58
N ALA A 158 8.36 2.94 18.06
CA ALA A 158 8.17 3.21 16.65
C ALA A 158 8.69 4.61 16.29
N PRO A 159 9.28 4.81 15.10
CA PRO A 159 9.74 6.12 14.69
C PRO A 159 8.58 7.10 14.65
N ARG A 160 8.82 8.31 15.12
CA ARG A 160 7.83 9.40 15.03
C ARG A 160 7.90 10.05 13.64
N PRO A 161 6.78 10.45 13.05
CA PRO A 161 6.82 11.20 11.82
C PRO A 161 7.57 12.53 12.05
N ARG A 162 8.53 12.84 11.17
CA ARG A 162 9.18 14.15 11.23
C ARG A 162 8.15 15.23 10.90
N ILE A 163 8.06 16.21 11.74
CA ILE A 163 7.30 17.42 11.46
C ILE A 163 8.05 18.17 10.35
N ASN A 164 7.36 18.40 9.22
CA ASN A 164 7.88 19.29 8.19
C ASN A 164 7.23 20.69 8.37
N PRO A 165 7.99 21.69 8.81
CA PRO A 165 7.47 23.05 8.99
C PRO A 165 6.91 23.63 7.69
N ASP A 166 7.55 23.36 6.54
CA ASP A 166 7.10 23.86 5.24
C ASP A 166 5.69 23.39 4.90
N ARG A 167 5.36 22.15 5.30
CA ARG A 167 4.00 21.63 5.16
C ARG A 167 2.99 22.33 6.04
N ILE A 168 3.40 22.67 7.27
CA ILE A 168 2.54 23.38 8.24
C ILE A 168 2.27 24.80 7.77
N PHE A 169 3.30 25.48 7.26
CA PHE A 169 3.21 26.86 6.80
C PHE A 169 2.80 27.03 5.33
N GLY A 170 2.44 25.94 4.66
CA GLY A 170 2.02 25.98 3.25
C GLY A 170 3.14 26.21 2.24
N HIS A 171 4.41 26.13 2.64
CA HIS A 171 5.57 26.24 1.75
C HIS A 171 5.89 24.95 0.97
N GLU A 172 5.17 23.86 1.27
CA GLU A 172 5.34 22.61 0.53
C GLU A 172 4.82 22.77 -0.90
N ARG A 173 5.57 22.27 -1.87
CA ARG A 173 5.16 22.30 -3.28
C ARG A 173 3.80 21.63 -3.46
N ARG A 174 2.91 22.30 -4.17
CA ARG A 174 1.57 21.81 -4.46
C ARG A 174 1.62 20.55 -5.34
N ARG A 175 0.74 19.61 -5.07
CA ARG A 175 0.59 18.35 -5.82
C ARG A 175 -0.69 18.31 -6.67
N THR A 176 -1.27 19.45 -6.98
CA THR A 176 -2.50 19.58 -7.74
C THR A 176 -2.30 20.57 -8.87
N PHE A 177 -3.01 20.39 -9.95
CA PHE A 177 -3.02 21.31 -11.09
C PHE A 177 -4.04 22.42 -10.89
N THR A 178 -3.74 23.63 -11.39
CA THR A 178 -4.79 24.56 -11.79
C THR A 178 -5.34 24.14 -13.15
N PRO A 179 -6.50 24.70 -13.59
CA PRO A 179 -7.00 24.46 -14.95
C PRO A 179 -6.00 24.86 -16.04
N GLU A 180 -5.27 25.97 -15.88
CA GLU A 180 -4.25 26.45 -16.81
C GLU A 180 -3.06 25.50 -16.89
N GLU A 181 -2.58 25.02 -15.74
CA GLU A 181 -1.48 24.06 -15.67
C GLU A 181 -1.86 22.72 -16.31
N PHE A 182 -3.09 22.25 -16.06
CA PHE A 182 -3.60 21.05 -16.71
C PHE A 182 -3.76 21.23 -18.21
N GLY A 183 -4.18 22.43 -18.68
CA GLY A 183 -4.21 22.79 -20.09
C GLY A 183 -2.82 22.73 -20.74
N ARG A 184 -1.79 23.31 -20.10
CA ARG A 184 -0.38 23.20 -20.54
C ARG A 184 0.08 21.73 -20.61
N PHE A 185 -0.29 20.94 -19.61
CA PHE A 185 0.02 19.51 -19.57
C PHE A 185 -0.64 18.76 -20.75
N LEU A 186 -1.93 19.01 -21.05
CA LEU A 186 -2.64 18.39 -22.16
C LEU A 186 -2.06 18.78 -23.51
N ALA A 187 -1.64 20.04 -23.71
CA ALA A 187 -1.08 20.54 -24.97
C ALA A 187 0.19 19.79 -25.39
N VAL A 188 0.99 19.35 -24.43
CA VAL A 188 2.26 18.63 -24.68
C VAL A 188 2.13 17.10 -24.46
N CYS A 189 1.02 16.64 -23.95
CA CYS A 189 0.78 15.22 -23.74
C CYS A 189 0.58 14.50 -25.08
N ARG A 190 1.05 13.27 -25.17
CA ARG A 190 0.80 12.44 -26.35
C ARG A 190 -0.70 12.21 -26.52
N PRO A 191 -1.31 12.53 -27.70
CA PRO A 191 -2.76 12.50 -27.89
C PRO A 191 -3.44 11.22 -27.45
N PHE A 192 -2.78 10.08 -27.68
CA PHE A 192 -3.28 8.76 -27.27
C PHE A 192 -3.56 8.62 -25.76
N TYR A 193 -2.87 9.38 -24.91
CA TYR A 193 -3.02 9.31 -23.46
C TYR A 193 -3.90 10.43 -22.87
N CYS A 194 -4.22 11.46 -23.67
CA CYS A 194 -4.99 12.62 -23.21
C CYS A 194 -6.35 12.23 -22.65
N ASP A 195 -7.11 11.40 -23.35
CA ASP A 195 -8.43 10.94 -22.91
C ASP A 195 -8.35 10.18 -21.57
N HIS A 196 -7.29 9.40 -21.34
CA HIS A 196 -7.08 8.70 -20.07
C HIS A 196 -6.85 9.70 -18.91
N PHE A 197 -5.98 10.69 -19.11
CA PHE A 197 -5.68 11.67 -18.06
C PHE A 197 -6.86 12.59 -17.80
N LEU A 198 -7.61 12.96 -18.85
CA LEU A 198 -8.84 13.74 -18.75
C LEU A 198 -9.94 12.96 -18.00
N ALA A 199 -10.11 11.67 -18.32
CA ALA A 199 -11.03 10.82 -17.56
C ALA A 199 -10.59 10.66 -16.10
N GLN A 200 -9.29 10.55 -15.84
CA GLN A 200 -8.79 10.39 -14.47
C GLN A 200 -9.00 11.64 -13.61
N ILE A 201 -8.73 12.83 -14.14
CA ILE A 201 -8.95 14.08 -13.42
C ILE A 201 -10.44 14.38 -13.23
N GLY A 202 -11.28 14.07 -14.22
CA GLY A 202 -12.71 14.37 -14.16
C GLY A 202 -13.58 13.31 -13.48
N THR A 203 -13.01 12.14 -13.09
CA THR A 203 -13.72 11.11 -12.32
C THR A 203 -13.14 10.88 -10.94
N GLY A 204 -11.92 11.33 -10.68
CA GLY A 204 -11.21 11.04 -9.46
C GLY A 204 -10.91 9.54 -9.24
N LEU A 205 -11.01 8.69 -10.25
CA LEU A 205 -10.74 7.26 -10.14
C LEU A 205 -9.27 6.98 -9.84
N ARG A 206 -9.02 5.93 -9.07
CA ARG A 206 -7.64 5.40 -8.94
C ARG A 206 -7.18 4.87 -10.29
N SER A 207 -5.88 5.00 -10.61
CA SER A 207 -5.36 4.50 -11.91
C SER A 207 -5.73 3.04 -12.18
N GLY A 208 -5.71 2.18 -11.15
CA GLY A 208 -6.12 0.78 -11.31
C GLY A 208 -7.62 0.58 -11.57
N GLU A 209 -8.48 1.44 -11.04
CA GLU A 209 -9.93 1.44 -11.29
C GLU A 209 -10.21 1.87 -12.74
N LEU A 210 -9.59 2.94 -13.20
CA LEU A 210 -9.75 3.43 -14.55
C LEU A 210 -9.17 2.45 -15.59
N LEU A 211 -8.02 1.85 -15.31
CA LEU A 211 -7.42 0.79 -16.15
C LEU A 211 -8.21 -0.51 -16.16
N GLY A 212 -9.03 -0.74 -15.13
CA GLY A 212 -9.93 -1.89 -15.04
C GLY A 212 -11.33 -1.64 -15.59
N LEU A 213 -11.61 -0.40 -16.02
CA LEU A 213 -12.94 -0.01 -16.49
C LEU A 213 -13.30 -0.74 -17.78
N ARG A 214 -14.42 -1.48 -17.74
CA ARG A 214 -14.96 -2.20 -18.90
C ARG A 214 -16.10 -1.44 -19.56
N ARG A 215 -16.30 -1.64 -20.86
CA ARG A 215 -17.39 -1.05 -21.64
C ARG A 215 -18.75 -1.23 -20.96
N ARG A 216 -19.09 -2.42 -20.50
CA ARG A 216 -20.37 -2.73 -19.85
C ARG A 216 -20.64 -1.95 -18.54
N ARG A 217 -19.62 -1.21 -18.03
CA ARG A 217 -19.71 -0.41 -16.80
C ARG A 217 -19.73 1.08 -17.08
N VAL A 218 -19.83 1.47 -18.32
CA VAL A 218 -19.97 2.85 -18.76
C VAL A 218 -21.35 3.05 -19.36
N PHE A 219 -22.08 4.02 -18.86
CA PHE A 219 -23.45 4.36 -19.27
C PHE A 219 -23.46 5.83 -19.71
N PRO A 220 -23.09 6.13 -20.99
CA PRO A 220 -22.98 7.51 -21.48
C PRO A 220 -24.30 8.28 -21.37
N GLU A 221 -25.42 7.62 -21.69
CA GLU A 221 -26.76 8.23 -21.64
C GLU A 221 -27.19 8.62 -20.22
N LEU A 222 -26.73 7.86 -19.22
CA LEU A 222 -26.96 8.15 -17.80
C LEU A 222 -25.84 8.99 -17.19
N ARG A 223 -24.86 9.41 -17.98
CA ARG A 223 -23.66 10.13 -17.52
C ARG A 223 -23.01 9.47 -16.31
N ARG A 224 -22.89 8.13 -16.30
CA ARG A 224 -22.47 7.35 -15.15
C ARG A 224 -21.46 6.26 -15.50
N ILE A 225 -20.48 6.09 -14.61
CA ILE A 225 -19.53 4.96 -14.59
C ILE A 225 -19.77 4.16 -13.32
N GLU A 226 -19.74 2.83 -13.42
CA GLU A 226 -19.75 1.92 -12.26
C GLU A 226 -18.35 1.37 -12.02
N VAL A 227 -17.83 1.61 -10.82
CA VAL A 227 -16.50 1.17 -10.39
C VAL A 227 -16.65 -0.11 -9.58
N ILE A 228 -16.19 -1.23 -10.12
CA ILE A 228 -16.30 -2.54 -9.49
C ILE A 228 -14.96 -3.27 -9.50
N GLU A 229 -14.25 -3.22 -10.61
CA GLU A 229 -13.00 -3.94 -10.82
C GLU A 229 -11.78 -3.03 -10.68
N VAL A 230 -10.67 -3.60 -10.23
CA VAL A 230 -9.38 -2.90 -10.16
C VAL A 230 -8.33 -3.73 -10.88
N ARG A 231 -7.69 -3.12 -11.90
CA ARG A 231 -6.53 -3.72 -12.52
C ARG A 231 -5.28 -3.54 -11.66
N TYR A 232 -4.48 -4.58 -11.56
CA TYR A 232 -3.20 -4.53 -10.85
C TYR A 232 -2.05 -5.03 -11.71
N GLU A 233 -0.86 -4.49 -11.46
CA GLU A 233 0.42 -4.96 -11.98
C GLU A 233 1.37 -5.12 -10.78
N ALA A 234 1.88 -6.32 -10.57
CA ALA A 234 2.68 -6.70 -9.40
C ALA A 234 3.94 -7.49 -9.82
N GLY A 235 4.66 -7.00 -10.82
CA GLY A 235 5.91 -7.58 -11.30
C GLY A 235 5.81 -9.11 -11.51
N ARG A 236 6.69 -9.85 -10.87
CA ARG A 236 6.71 -11.34 -10.94
C ARG A 236 5.49 -12.02 -10.30
N PHE A 237 4.73 -11.32 -9.47
CA PHE A 237 3.51 -11.83 -8.84
C PHE A 237 2.27 -11.69 -9.73
N GLY A 238 2.49 -11.28 -10.98
CA GLY A 238 1.47 -11.25 -12.01
C GLY A 238 0.79 -9.91 -12.20
N ARG A 239 -0.11 -9.93 -13.16
CA ARG A 239 -0.99 -8.82 -13.52
C ARG A 239 -2.37 -9.39 -13.78
N GLY A 240 -3.41 -8.62 -13.47
CA GLY A 240 -4.77 -9.12 -13.63
C GLY A 240 -5.80 -8.13 -13.12
N PHE A 241 -7.00 -8.65 -12.92
CA PHE A 241 -8.13 -7.89 -12.40
C PHE A 241 -8.52 -8.46 -11.05
N LYS A 242 -8.88 -7.58 -10.12
CA LYS A 242 -9.46 -7.91 -8.83
C LYS A 242 -10.91 -7.47 -8.85
N ALA A 243 -11.82 -8.45 -8.88
CA ALA A 243 -13.25 -8.22 -8.88
C ALA A 243 -13.80 -7.79 -7.50
N GLU A 244 -13.08 -8.15 -6.43
CA GLU A 244 -13.48 -7.76 -5.08
C GLU A 244 -12.71 -6.51 -4.63
N PRO A 245 -13.39 -5.38 -4.45
CA PRO A 245 -12.78 -4.19 -3.85
C PRO A 245 -12.40 -4.45 -2.39
N LYS A 246 -11.42 -3.67 -1.89
CA LYS A 246 -10.95 -3.79 -0.49
C LYS A 246 -12.01 -3.47 0.55
N SER A 247 -13.04 -2.74 0.18
CA SER A 247 -14.15 -2.34 1.04
C SER A 247 -15.42 -2.17 0.20
N PRO A 248 -16.62 -2.32 0.79
CA PRO A 248 -17.89 -2.04 0.13
C PRO A 248 -17.98 -0.63 -0.47
N ALA A 249 -17.38 0.38 0.18
CA ALA A 249 -17.33 1.75 -0.31
C ALA A 249 -16.53 1.94 -1.61
N SER A 250 -15.76 0.93 -2.02
CA SER A 250 -15.04 0.96 -3.30
C SER A 250 -15.94 0.65 -4.49
N VAL A 251 -17.09 -0.02 -4.27
CA VAL A 251 -18.13 -0.21 -5.30
C VAL A 251 -19.00 1.03 -5.27
N ARG A 252 -19.00 1.77 -6.37
CA ARG A 252 -19.71 3.05 -6.44
C ARG A 252 -20.01 3.45 -7.88
N ALA A 253 -20.98 4.33 -8.04
CA ALA A 253 -21.22 5.05 -9.28
C ALA A 253 -20.53 6.42 -9.21
N VAL A 254 -19.93 6.85 -10.34
CA VAL A 254 -19.28 8.16 -10.47
C VAL A 254 -19.93 8.88 -11.65
N PRO A 255 -20.38 10.15 -11.50
CA PRO A 255 -20.93 10.93 -12.58
C PRO A 255 -19.83 11.33 -13.58
N MET A 256 -20.20 11.55 -14.83
CA MET A 256 -19.31 12.06 -15.87
C MET A 256 -19.71 13.48 -16.24
N ALA A 257 -18.76 14.40 -16.15
CA ALA A 257 -18.81 15.69 -16.81
C ALA A 257 -18.84 15.51 -18.34
N ASP A 258 -19.31 16.50 -19.11
CA ASP A 258 -19.52 16.35 -20.55
C ASP A 258 -18.23 16.04 -21.29
N GLN A 259 -17.14 16.76 -21.03
CA GLN A 259 -15.86 16.52 -21.67
C GLN A 259 -15.27 15.15 -21.33
N VAL A 260 -15.53 14.66 -20.10
CA VAL A 260 -15.13 13.29 -19.67
C VAL A 260 -15.92 12.24 -20.43
N ARG A 261 -17.24 12.45 -20.56
CA ARG A 261 -18.12 11.56 -21.34
C ARG A 261 -17.66 11.47 -22.80
N GLU A 262 -17.36 12.60 -23.43
CA GLU A 262 -16.85 12.64 -24.79
C GLU A 262 -15.52 11.89 -24.94
N ALA A 263 -14.56 12.11 -24.03
CA ALA A 263 -13.28 11.40 -24.02
C ALA A 263 -13.47 9.89 -23.89
N ILE A 264 -14.36 9.44 -23.03
CA ILE A 264 -14.66 8.02 -22.84
C ILE A 264 -15.39 7.44 -24.07
N VAL A 265 -16.36 8.17 -24.65
CA VAL A 265 -17.08 7.74 -25.86
C VAL A 265 -16.11 7.58 -27.06
N ARG A 266 -15.13 8.48 -27.20
CA ARG A 266 -14.08 8.30 -28.25
C ARG A 266 -13.31 6.98 -28.04
N GLN A 267 -13.04 6.57 -26.83
CA GLN A 267 -12.38 5.31 -26.54
C GLN A 267 -13.31 4.09 -26.74
N LEU A 268 -14.60 4.23 -26.43
CA LEU A 268 -15.60 3.17 -26.61
C LEU A 268 -15.84 2.85 -28.07
N SER A 269 -15.69 3.82 -28.99
CA SER A 269 -15.87 3.62 -30.44
C SER A 269 -14.86 2.65 -31.06
N THR A 270 -13.81 2.33 -30.35
CA THR A 270 -12.72 1.43 -30.82
C THR A 270 -13.02 -0.05 -30.57
N PHE A 271 -14.02 -0.39 -29.74
CA PHE A 271 -14.30 -1.76 -29.27
C PHE A 271 -15.81 -2.00 -29.12
N ASP A 272 -16.27 -3.24 -29.44
CA ASP A 272 -17.69 -3.59 -29.46
C ASP A 272 -18.12 -4.57 -28.38
N ARG A 273 -17.18 -5.24 -27.70
CA ARG A 273 -17.51 -6.27 -26.73
C ARG A 273 -17.74 -5.68 -25.34
N PRO A 274 -18.77 -6.13 -24.59
CA PRO A 274 -19.07 -5.62 -23.25
C PRO A 274 -17.91 -5.72 -22.26
N ASP A 275 -17.06 -6.73 -22.42
CA ASP A 275 -15.92 -7.01 -21.56
C ASP A 275 -14.61 -6.32 -21.97
N ASP A 276 -14.61 -5.62 -23.11
CA ASP A 276 -13.44 -4.86 -23.55
C ASP A 276 -13.13 -3.71 -22.57
N LEU A 277 -11.84 -3.46 -22.38
CA LEU A 277 -11.38 -2.34 -21.56
C LEU A 277 -11.58 -1.04 -22.32
N VAL A 278 -12.04 -0.01 -21.61
CA VAL A 278 -12.19 1.36 -22.17
C VAL A 278 -10.83 1.92 -22.57
N PHE A 279 -9.82 1.76 -21.73
CA PHE A 279 -8.48 2.27 -21.98
C PHE A 279 -7.49 1.14 -22.26
N THR A 280 -6.98 1.10 -23.47
CA THR A 280 -6.03 0.09 -23.95
C THR A 280 -4.71 0.75 -24.36
N GLY A 281 -3.65 -0.02 -24.48
CA GLY A 281 -2.35 0.43 -24.96
C GLY A 281 -2.32 0.61 -26.49
N PRO A 282 -1.34 1.36 -27.02
CA PRO A 282 -1.11 1.39 -28.45
C PRO A 282 -0.81 -0.03 -28.93
N GLY A 283 -1.49 -0.48 -29.96
CA GLY A 283 -1.20 -1.76 -30.60
C GLY A 283 0.25 -1.81 -31.07
N GLY A 284 1.03 -2.71 -30.48
CA GLY A 284 2.41 -2.95 -30.89
C GLY A 284 2.53 -4.26 -31.67
N SER A 285 3.54 -4.40 -32.51
CA SER A 285 3.79 -5.53 -33.39
C SER A 285 4.18 -6.84 -32.70
N ASN A 286 4.39 -6.84 -31.38
CA ASN A 286 4.90 -7.99 -30.65
C ASN A 286 3.78 -8.82 -30.01
N GLY A 287 3.28 -9.82 -30.73
CA GLY A 287 2.63 -11.01 -30.16
C GLY A 287 1.18 -10.88 -29.70
N VAL A 288 0.50 -9.76 -29.93
CA VAL A 288 -0.93 -9.64 -29.63
C VAL A 288 -1.75 -10.18 -30.81
N ARG A 289 -2.70 -11.09 -30.53
CA ARG A 289 -3.63 -11.59 -31.54
C ARG A 289 -4.20 -10.43 -32.35
N ARG A 290 -4.25 -10.57 -33.69
CA ARG A 290 -4.85 -9.57 -34.59
C ARG A 290 -6.20 -9.12 -34.01
N GLY A 291 -6.33 -7.83 -33.69
CA GLY A 291 -7.57 -7.22 -33.20
C GLY A 291 -7.66 -6.97 -31.69
N ALA A 292 -6.72 -7.44 -30.86
CA ALA A 292 -6.74 -7.12 -29.42
C ALA A 292 -5.65 -6.10 -29.08
N ARG A 293 -6.02 -4.98 -28.46
CA ARG A 293 -5.04 -4.05 -27.89
C ARG A 293 -4.71 -4.43 -26.45
N PRO A 294 -3.43 -4.40 -26.05
CA PRO A 294 -3.06 -4.73 -24.68
C PRO A 294 -3.62 -3.69 -23.71
N PRO A 295 -3.89 -4.06 -22.45
CA PRO A 295 -4.22 -3.08 -21.43
C PRO A 295 -3.10 -2.05 -21.28
N LEU A 296 -3.44 -0.78 -21.01
CA LEU A 296 -2.47 0.26 -20.69
C LEU A 296 -1.61 -0.15 -19.50
N SER A 297 -0.29 0.01 -19.60
CA SER A 297 0.64 -0.26 -18.50
C SER A 297 0.73 0.95 -17.57
N THR A 298 0.69 0.70 -16.26
CA THR A 298 0.91 1.74 -15.23
C THR A 298 2.28 2.38 -15.33
N GLY A 299 3.30 1.61 -15.73
CA GLY A 299 4.66 2.11 -15.96
C GLY A 299 4.73 3.09 -17.14
N ASN A 300 4.04 2.77 -18.24
CA ASN A 300 3.96 3.65 -19.41
C ASN A 300 3.20 4.95 -19.09
N LEU A 301 2.06 4.85 -18.42
CA LEU A 301 1.31 6.02 -17.97
C LEU A 301 2.16 6.96 -17.12
N ARG A 302 2.89 6.41 -16.15
CA ARG A 302 3.77 7.20 -15.29
C ARG A 302 4.89 7.89 -16.07
N ARG A 303 5.47 7.20 -17.08
CA ARG A 303 6.54 7.76 -17.92
C ARG A 303 6.00 8.90 -18.79
N VAL A 304 4.87 8.70 -19.45
CA VAL A 304 4.24 9.74 -20.27
C VAL A 304 3.81 10.94 -19.42
N TYR A 305 3.20 10.70 -18.27
CA TYR A 305 2.84 11.74 -17.32
C TYR A 305 4.04 12.60 -16.92
N LYS A 306 5.15 11.96 -16.49
CA LYS A 306 6.35 12.68 -16.08
C LYS A 306 6.99 13.47 -17.22
N ALA A 307 7.00 12.92 -18.43
CA ALA A 307 7.50 13.62 -19.60
C ALA A 307 6.64 14.86 -19.91
N ALA A 308 5.32 14.72 -19.86
CA ALA A 308 4.40 15.84 -20.10
C ALA A 308 4.53 16.93 -19.01
N VAL A 309 4.65 16.57 -17.73
CA VAL A 309 4.92 17.52 -16.63
C VAL A 309 6.20 18.32 -16.89
N ALA A 310 7.29 17.65 -17.28
CA ALA A 310 8.56 18.30 -17.55
C ALA A 310 8.46 19.23 -18.79
N THR A 311 7.84 18.76 -19.88
CA THR A 311 7.70 19.57 -21.12
C THR A 311 6.74 20.75 -20.93
N ALA A 312 5.72 20.62 -20.05
CA ALA A 312 4.82 21.72 -19.71
C ALA A 312 5.43 22.78 -18.79
N GLY A 313 6.67 22.60 -18.35
CA GLY A 313 7.33 23.50 -17.39
C GLY A 313 6.70 23.49 -15.99
N LEU A 314 6.22 22.31 -15.52
CA LEU A 314 5.52 22.15 -14.23
C LEU A 314 6.40 21.45 -13.18
N THR A 315 7.71 21.55 -13.31
CA THR A 315 8.68 20.87 -12.43
C THR A 315 8.79 21.49 -11.03
N GLU A 316 8.30 22.72 -10.86
CA GLU A 316 8.18 23.38 -9.56
C GLU A 316 7.11 22.77 -8.67
N LEU A 317 6.15 22.02 -9.24
CA LEU A 317 5.15 21.29 -8.50
C LEU A 317 5.71 19.93 -8.03
N ASP A 318 5.25 19.43 -6.87
CA ASP A 318 5.62 18.06 -6.39
C ASP A 318 4.74 16.98 -7.05
N LEU A 319 4.65 17.00 -8.38
CA LEU A 319 3.86 16.02 -9.14
C LEU A 319 4.61 14.70 -9.30
N ARG A 320 4.09 13.64 -8.70
CA ARG A 320 4.76 12.33 -8.59
C ARG A 320 4.27 11.30 -9.60
N GLY A 321 3.06 11.48 -10.12
CA GLY A 321 2.48 10.57 -11.10
C GLY A 321 0.98 10.75 -11.27
N PRO A 322 0.31 9.91 -12.08
CA PRO A 322 -1.11 10.04 -12.42
C PRO A 322 -2.07 10.09 -11.22
N HIS A 323 -1.64 9.64 -10.03
CA HIS A 323 -2.46 9.76 -8.83
C HIS A 323 -2.70 11.21 -8.38
N ASP A 324 -1.83 12.13 -8.80
CA ASP A 324 -1.98 13.57 -8.51
C ASP A 324 -3.21 14.17 -9.23
N LEU A 325 -3.64 13.60 -10.36
CA LEU A 325 -4.91 13.96 -11.02
C LEU A 325 -6.13 13.69 -10.13
N ARG A 326 -6.08 12.63 -9.34
CA ARG A 326 -7.13 12.34 -8.36
C ARG A 326 -7.07 13.31 -7.16
N HIS A 327 -5.89 13.78 -6.77
CA HIS A 327 -5.77 14.85 -5.79
C HIS A 327 -6.36 16.16 -6.35
N THR A 328 -6.06 16.46 -7.62
CA THR A 328 -6.62 17.62 -8.31
C THR A 328 -8.15 17.59 -8.38
N PHE A 329 -8.75 16.43 -8.71
CA PHE A 329 -10.20 16.24 -8.67
C PHE A 329 -10.80 16.67 -7.32
N ALA A 330 -10.21 16.19 -6.21
CA ALA A 330 -10.69 16.55 -4.88
C ALA A 330 -10.56 18.06 -4.61
N THR A 331 -9.40 18.64 -4.90
CA THR A 331 -9.14 20.07 -4.69
C THR A 331 -10.09 20.93 -5.55
N TRP A 332 -10.29 20.62 -6.82
CA TRP A 332 -11.20 21.39 -7.68
C TRP A 332 -12.65 21.37 -7.17
N LEU A 333 -13.09 20.24 -6.63
CA LEU A 333 -14.43 20.13 -6.05
C LEU A 333 -14.54 20.83 -4.69
N GLU A 334 -13.49 20.77 -3.86
CA GLU A 334 -13.43 21.52 -2.60
C GLU A 334 -13.49 23.03 -2.88
N ASP A 335 -12.71 23.54 -3.84
CA ASP A 335 -12.71 24.94 -4.29
C ASP A 335 -14.07 25.38 -4.85
N ALA A 336 -14.81 24.47 -5.46
CA ALA A 336 -16.18 24.70 -5.94
C ALA A 336 -17.26 24.60 -4.83
N GLY A 337 -16.85 24.43 -3.57
CA GLY A 337 -17.77 24.32 -2.44
C GLY A 337 -18.59 23.02 -2.40
N ILE A 338 -18.08 21.95 -3.00
CA ILE A 338 -18.69 20.61 -2.87
C ILE A 338 -18.31 20.04 -1.50
N PRO A 339 -19.29 19.56 -0.71
CA PRO A 339 -19.02 19.01 0.62
C PRO A 339 -18.03 17.84 0.56
N SER A 340 -17.03 17.80 1.47
CA SER A 340 -16.00 16.76 1.52
C SER A 340 -16.58 15.35 1.59
N ARG A 341 -17.75 15.19 2.23
CA ARG A 341 -18.50 13.92 2.27
C ARG A 341 -18.83 13.39 0.87
N VAL A 342 -19.29 14.27 -0.04
CA VAL A 342 -19.63 13.90 -1.42
C VAL A 342 -18.37 13.51 -2.18
N ILE A 343 -17.29 14.27 -1.99
CA ILE A 343 -15.99 14.00 -2.59
C ILE A 343 -15.46 12.64 -2.13
N ASP A 344 -15.49 12.34 -0.84
CA ASP A 344 -15.05 11.07 -0.27
C ASP A 344 -15.88 9.88 -0.78
N GLU A 345 -17.19 10.04 -0.93
CA GLU A 345 -18.08 9.04 -1.52
C GLU A 345 -17.69 8.76 -2.98
N LEU A 346 -17.55 9.79 -3.81
CA LEU A 346 -17.14 9.66 -5.21
C LEU A 346 -15.74 9.07 -5.36
N MET A 347 -14.83 9.39 -4.44
CA MET A 347 -13.49 8.81 -4.41
C MET A 347 -13.46 7.38 -3.83
N GLY A 348 -14.51 6.89 -3.19
CA GLY A 348 -14.55 5.58 -2.53
C GLY A 348 -13.57 5.50 -1.37
N HIS A 349 -13.54 6.52 -0.55
CA HIS A 349 -12.88 6.49 0.75
C HIS A 349 -13.85 5.82 1.74
N ALA A 350 -13.48 4.68 2.31
CA ALA A 350 -14.19 4.10 3.44
C ALA A 350 -14.10 5.10 4.60
N GLY A 351 -15.24 5.58 5.10
CA GLY A 351 -15.43 6.65 6.07
C GLY A 351 -14.20 6.90 6.96
N GLY A 352 -13.56 8.03 6.76
CA GLY A 352 -12.18 8.22 7.11
C GLY A 352 -11.94 8.28 8.62
N ARG A 353 -10.72 7.92 9.01
CA ARG A 353 -10.14 8.21 10.33
C ARG A 353 -10.26 9.70 10.75
N ARG A 354 -10.53 10.62 9.82
CA ARG A 354 -10.75 12.04 10.10
C ARG A 354 -12.07 12.33 10.83
N ASP A 355 -13.12 11.49 10.62
CA ASP A 355 -14.40 11.65 11.34
C ASP A 355 -14.40 11.13 12.78
N ARG A 356 -13.32 10.52 13.26
CA ARG A 356 -13.22 10.09 14.68
C ARG A 356 -13.03 11.25 15.67
N GLY A 357 -12.71 12.44 15.18
CA GLY A 357 -12.49 13.62 16.00
C GLY A 357 -13.63 14.67 15.97
N ALA A 358 -14.47 14.63 14.95
CA ALA A 358 -15.64 15.50 14.86
C ALA A 358 -16.88 14.66 15.15
N GLY A 359 -17.41 14.69 16.37
CA GLY A 359 -18.53 13.96 16.97
C GLY A 359 -19.75 13.58 16.10
N GLY A 360 -19.50 13.00 14.92
CA GLY A 360 -20.51 12.49 14.02
C GLY A 360 -21.04 11.13 14.49
N SER A 361 -22.26 11.13 15.01
CA SER A 361 -23.04 9.94 15.33
C SER A 361 -23.05 8.93 14.17
N PRO A 362 -22.98 7.61 14.42
CA PRO A 362 -23.21 6.59 13.40
C PRO A 362 -24.53 6.78 12.65
N MET A 363 -25.55 7.34 13.28
CA MET A 363 -26.84 7.75 12.71
C MET A 363 -26.71 8.84 11.63
N GLY A 364 -25.76 9.77 11.75
CA GLY A 364 -25.53 10.81 10.74
C GLY A 364 -25.07 10.31 9.37
N ARG A 365 -24.58 9.07 9.28
CA ARG A 365 -24.20 8.42 8.01
C ARG A 365 -25.40 7.83 7.25
N VAL A 366 -26.44 7.42 7.94
CA VAL A 366 -27.61 6.74 7.37
C VAL A 366 -28.55 7.71 6.66
N TYR A 367 -28.54 9.01 7.04
CA TYR A 367 -29.50 10.01 6.57
C TYR A 367 -28.98 11.06 5.59
N ARG A 368 -27.76 10.89 5.04
CA ARG A 368 -27.17 11.88 4.13
C ARG A 368 -26.71 11.24 2.82
N GLU A 369 -27.66 10.88 1.98
CA GLU A 369 -27.38 10.42 0.62
C GLU A 369 -26.93 11.59 -0.27
N THR A 370 -26.05 11.28 -1.24
CA THR A 370 -25.69 12.26 -2.28
C THR A 370 -26.84 12.38 -3.26
N THR A 371 -27.46 13.57 -3.28
CA THR A 371 -28.65 13.83 -4.11
C THR A 371 -28.30 14.04 -5.57
N PRO A 372 -29.23 13.84 -6.53
CA PRO A 372 -29.04 14.18 -7.93
C PRO A 372 -28.60 15.64 -8.15
N ALA A 373 -29.14 16.57 -7.36
CA ALA A 373 -28.76 17.99 -7.42
C ALA A 373 -27.29 18.22 -7.02
N MET A 374 -26.78 17.47 -6.02
CA MET A 374 -25.35 17.52 -5.66
C MET A 374 -24.47 16.93 -6.77
N LEU A 375 -24.89 15.83 -7.40
CA LEU A 375 -24.16 15.26 -8.53
C LEU A 375 -24.14 16.20 -9.75
N ALA A 376 -25.23 16.90 -10.02
CA ALA A 376 -25.28 17.94 -11.06
C ALA A 376 -24.31 19.11 -10.77
N ARG A 377 -24.19 19.54 -9.51
CA ARG A 377 -23.18 20.55 -9.10
C ARG A 377 -21.75 20.03 -9.32
N VAL A 378 -21.49 18.78 -8.99
CA VAL A 378 -20.17 18.13 -9.21
C VAL A 378 -19.82 18.14 -10.69
N THR A 379 -20.73 17.71 -11.57
CA THR A 379 -20.46 17.69 -13.03
C THR A 379 -20.28 19.08 -13.58
N ALA A 380 -21.11 20.06 -13.18
CA ALA A 380 -20.97 21.45 -13.62
C ALA A 380 -19.62 22.07 -13.20
N ALA A 381 -19.18 21.83 -11.97
CA ALA A 381 -17.88 22.32 -11.49
C ALA A 381 -16.70 21.69 -12.27
N LEU A 382 -16.80 20.40 -12.62
CA LEU A 382 -15.78 19.73 -13.42
C LEU A 382 -15.81 20.19 -14.88
N ASP A 383 -16.99 20.41 -15.46
CA ASP A 383 -17.14 20.93 -16.83
C ASP A 383 -16.52 22.32 -16.97
N ASP A 384 -16.73 23.20 -15.99
CA ASP A 384 -16.09 24.52 -15.95
C ASP A 384 -14.56 24.42 -15.93
N ARG A 385 -13.98 23.65 -14.99
CA ARG A 385 -12.53 23.50 -14.81
C ARG A 385 -11.86 22.81 -16.00
N ILE A 386 -12.47 21.75 -16.50
CA ILE A 386 -11.94 20.99 -17.65
C ILE A 386 -12.10 21.79 -18.94
N GLY A 387 -13.24 22.48 -19.11
CA GLY A 387 -13.48 23.36 -20.25
C GLY A 387 -12.41 24.45 -20.35
N HIS A 388 -12.08 25.10 -19.22
CA HIS A 388 -10.99 26.07 -19.17
C HIS A 388 -9.65 25.44 -19.56
N ALA A 389 -9.30 24.30 -19.01
CA ALA A 389 -8.05 23.59 -19.34
C ALA A 389 -7.95 23.23 -20.85
N LEU A 390 -9.05 22.77 -21.43
CA LEU A 390 -9.09 22.44 -22.86
C LEU A 390 -8.98 23.70 -23.74
N ALA A 391 -9.54 24.82 -23.34
CA ALA A 391 -9.38 26.09 -24.05
C ALA A 391 -7.92 26.56 -24.04
N VAL A 392 -7.23 26.45 -22.90
CA VAL A 392 -5.79 26.74 -22.80
C VAL A 392 -4.98 25.81 -23.69
N ALA A 393 -5.26 24.50 -23.66
CA ALA A 393 -4.56 23.54 -24.51
C ALA A 393 -4.76 23.85 -26.01
N ALA A 394 -5.98 24.15 -26.43
CA ALA A 394 -6.29 24.52 -27.80
C ALA A 394 -5.59 25.82 -28.25
N TYR A 395 -5.46 26.80 -27.37
CA TYR A 395 -4.71 28.03 -27.64
C TYR A 395 -3.22 27.78 -27.85
N LEU A 396 -2.62 26.90 -27.05
CA LEU A 396 -1.18 26.58 -27.12
C LEU A 396 -0.82 25.68 -28.32
N LEU A 397 -1.80 25.05 -28.95
CA LEU A 397 -1.60 24.19 -30.12
C LEU A 397 -1.81 24.93 -31.49
N ARG A 398 -2.22 26.18 -31.42
CA ARG A 398 -2.33 27.09 -32.58
C ARG A 398 -1.01 27.74 -32.91
#